data_dd7b8968a2e19657065a6e276c21e698
#
_entry.id   dd7b8968a2e19657065a6e276c21e698
#
_cell.length_a   1.000
_cell.length_b   1.000
_cell.length_c   1.000
_cell.angle_alpha   90.00
_cell.angle_beta   90.00
_cell.angle_gamma   90.00
#
_symmetry.space_group_name_H-M   'P 1'
#
loop_
_entity.id
_entity.type
_entity.pdbx_description
1 polymer ?
#
loop_
_entity_poly.entity_id
_entity_poly.type
_entity_poly.pdbx_seq_one_letter_code
_entity_poly.pdbx_strand_id
1 'polypeptide(L)'
;ANAIAIVGSNPVSGMTLMTLIVASAIFVGIGLSGTSGIVASMVIGGVVCTALSMAGGFVTDLKIGYWLGSTPRKQESWKFLGTLVSAATVGGVILLLNDVYGFSGPNALVAPQANAMAKVIEPLMMGGDTPWILYMVGAILALILNWLGVPALAFCLGMFIPLYLNTPVLIGGAVAWFVGSRSKDKAVNDARRDRGTLISSGLIAGGALFGVFAALTRFCGFEYQNPMDSAVVQWLGLIVYALLIVYLCWDSMRAKK
;
A
#
# COMPACT_ATOMS: atom_id res chain seq x y z
N ALA A 1 11.73 11.70 -9.95
CA ALA A 1 11.45 13.04 -9.43
C ALA A 1 10.56 13.84 -10.39
N ASN A 2 10.96 14.07 -11.64
CA ASN A 2 10.16 14.86 -12.60
C ASN A 2 8.75 14.30 -12.82
N ALA A 3 8.59 12.99 -12.98
CA ALA A 3 7.28 12.35 -13.14
C ALA A 3 6.39 12.58 -11.91
N ILE A 4 6.95 12.48 -10.71
CA ILE A 4 6.23 12.69 -9.46
C ILE A 4 5.82 14.16 -9.29
N ALA A 5 6.70 15.09 -9.64
CA ALA A 5 6.42 16.51 -9.58
C ALA A 5 5.31 16.94 -10.55
N ILE A 6 5.23 16.32 -11.73
CA ILE A 6 4.23 16.63 -12.76
C ILE A 6 2.89 15.95 -12.47
N VAL A 7 2.92 14.66 -12.12
CA VAL A 7 1.71 13.83 -11.94
C VAL A 7 1.10 13.98 -10.54
N GLY A 8 1.90 14.41 -9.55
CA GLY A 8 1.45 14.56 -8.16
C GLY A 8 1.19 13.25 -7.42
N SER A 9 1.49 12.12 -8.03
CA SER A 9 1.36 10.78 -7.43
C SER A 9 2.67 10.00 -7.55
N ASN A 10 2.91 9.10 -6.60
CA ASN A 10 4.10 8.26 -6.60
C ASN A 10 3.77 6.87 -7.17
N PRO A 11 4.13 6.54 -8.43
CA PRO A 11 3.77 5.29 -9.08
C PRO A 11 4.70 4.12 -8.68
N VAL A 12 5.11 4.03 -7.42
CA VAL A 12 6.11 3.06 -6.94
C VAL A 12 5.72 1.62 -7.27
N SER A 13 4.47 1.23 -6.99
CA SER A 13 4.03 -0.17 -7.17
C SER A 13 4.02 -0.60 -8.64
N GLY A 14 3.51 0.25 -9.53
CA GLY A 14 3.46 -0.05 -10.97
C GLY A 14 4.84 -0.11 -11.62
N MET A 15 5.70 0.86 -11.34
CA MET A 15 7.05 0.93 -11.89
C MET A 15 7.94 -0.20 -11.35
N THR A 16 7.79 -0.56 -10.07
CA THR A 16 8.53 -1.69 -9.48
C THR A 16 8.13 -3.01 -10.15
N LEU A 17 6.83 -3.25 -10.34
CA LEU A 17 6.34 -4.45 -11.00
C LEU A 17 6.87 -4.54 -12.45
N MET A 18 6.81 -3.44 -13.23
CA MET A 18 7.38 -3.38 -14.58
C MET A 18 8.88 -3.69 -14.57
N THR A 19 9.63 -3.12 -13.64
CA THR A 19 11.08 -3.38 -13.53
C THR A 19 11.34 -4.85 -13.21
N LEU A 20 10.56 -5.45 -12.31
CA LEU A 20 10.69 -6.87 -11.99
C LEU A 20 10.41 -7.76 -13.20
N ILE A 21 9.37 -7.47 -13.97
CA ILE A 21 9.03 -8.23 -15.18
C ILE A 21 10.16 -8.13 -16.21
N VAL A 22 10.65 -6.92 -16.48
CA VAL A 22 11.72 -6.68 -17.44
C VAL A 22 13.03 -7.33 -16.98
N ALA A 23 13.41 -7.16 -15.71
CA ALA A 23 14.61 -7.78 -15.16
C ALA A 23 14.53 -9.31 -15.22
N SER A 24 13.37 -9.88 -14.87
CA SER A 24 13.14 -11.33 -14.94
C SER A 24 13.26 -11.86 -16.36
N ALA A 25 12.69 -11.17 -17.35
CA ALA A 25 12.78 -11.55 -18.76
C ALA A 25 14.24 -11.50 -19.27
N ILE A 26 15.00 -10.47 -18.89
CA ILE A 26 16.42 -10.34 -19.26
C ILE A 26 17.23 -11.45 -18.60
N PHE A 27 17.03 -11.76 -17.31
CA PHE A 27 17.77 -12.79 -16.61
C PHE A 27 17.53 -14.18 -17.19
N VAL A 28 16.28 -14.50 -17.53
CA VAL A 28 15.98 -15.75 -18.24
C VAL A 28 16.69 -15.81 -19.58
N GLY A 29 16.73 -14.68 -20.33
CA GLY A 29 17.41 -14.59 -21.63
C GLY A 29 18.92 -14.82 -21.55
N ILE A 30 19.57 -14.48 -20.43
CA ILE A 30 21.02 -14.72 -20.21
C ILE A 30 21.30 -16.05 -19.47
N GLY A 31 20.27 -16.87 -19.24
CA GLY A 31 20.39 -18.18 -18.60
C GLY A 31 20.39 -18.16 -17.06
N LEU A 32 20.13 -17.01 -16.42
CA LEU A 32 19.97 -16.90 -14.97
C LEU A 32 18.53 -17.19 -14.59
N SER A 33 18.20 -18.46 -14.39
CA SER A 33 16.86 -18.93 -14.02
C SER A 33 16.84 -19.61 -12.64
N GLY A 34 15.66 -20.02 -12.19
CA GLY A 34 15.49 -20.68 -10.89
C GLY A 34 15.56 -19.73 -9.70
N THR A 35 15.86 -20.27 -8.52
CA THR A 35 15.88 -19.55 -7.24
C THR A 35 16.87 -18.38 -7.23
N SER A 36 18.06 -18.57 -7.82
CA SER A 36 19.07 -17.50 -7.90
C SER A 36 18.62 -16.34 -8.78
N GLY A 37 17.92 -16.63 -9.89
CA GLY A 37 17.33 -15.61 -10.75
C GLY A 37 16.21 -14.84 -10.03
N ILE A 38 15.37 -15.51 -9.26
CA ILE A 38 14.31 -14.89 -8.46
C ILE A 38 14.91 -13.92 -7.43
N VAL A 39 15.93 -14.37 -6.67
CA VAL A 39 16.61 -13.52 -5.68
C VAL A 39 17.24 -12.30 -6.33
N ALA A 40 17.95 -12.47 -7.46
CA ALA A 40 18.56 -11.36 -8.19
C ALA A 40 17.51 -10.35 -8.67
N SER A 41 16.38 -10.82 -9.23
CA SER A 41 15.27 -9.95 -9.64
C SER A 41 14.67 -9.20 -8.46
N MET A 42 14.45 -9.87 -7.33
CA MET A 42 13.90 -9.25 -6.12
C MET A 42 14.83 -8.18 -5.56
N VAL A 43 16.15 -8.41 -5.57
CA VAL A 43 17.14 -7.40 -5.14
C VAL A 43 17.06 -6.16 -6.05
N ILE A 44 17.04 -6.33 -7.37
CA ILE A 44 16.89 -5.20 -8.30
C ILE A 44 15.56 -4.48 -8.10
N GLY A 45 14.47 -5.23 -7.96
CA GLY A 45 13.16 -4.66 -7.68
C GLY A 45 13.14 -3.86 -6.37
N GLY A 46 13.79 -4.37 -5.32
CA GLY A 46 13.96 -3.68 -4.04
C GLY A 46 14.74 -2.37 -4.17
N VAL A 47 15.86 -2.38 -4.90
CA VAL A 47 16.67 -1.17 -5.15
C VAL A 47 15.86 -0.13 -5.92
N VAL A 48 15.16 -0.52 -6.97
CA VAL A 48 14.34 0.40 -7.78
C VAL A 48 13.14 0.92 -6.97
N CYS A 49 12.48 0.07 -6.19
CA CYS A 49 11.39 0.46 -5.31
C CYS A 49 11.85 1.50 -4.28
N THR A 50 13.00 1.27 -3.66
CA THR A 50 13.59 2.21 -2.70
C THR A 50 13.95 3.53 -3.36
N ALA A 51 14.57 3.51 -4.53
CA ALA A 51 14.91 4.72 -5.27
C ALA A 51 13.67 5.54 -5.66
N LEU A 52 12.61 4.88 -6.14
CA LEU A 52 11.34 5.54 -6.49
C LEU A 52 10.64 6.12 -5.25
N SER A 53 10.61 5.37 -4.16
CA SER A 53 10.03 5.81 -2.89
C SER A 53 10.77 7.02 -2.32
N MET A 54 12.10 6.96 -2.32
CA MET A 54 12.95 8.08 -1.89
C MET A 54 12.74 9.31 -2.77
N ALA A 55 12.68 9.15 -4.09
CA ALA A 55 12.43 10.27 -5.00
C ALA A 55 11.08 10.96 -4.71
N GLY A 56 10.03 10.17 -4.44
CA GLY A 56 8.72 10.69 -4.06
C GLY A 56 8.73 11.41 -2.72
N GLY A 57 9.36 10.78 -1.73
CA GLY A 57 9.54 11.37 -0.40
C GLY A 57 10.34 12.67 -0.43
N PHE A 58 11.40 12.77 -1.25
CA PHE A 58 12.17 14.01 -1.38
C PHE A 58 11.31 15.17 -1.89
N VAL A 59 10.50 14.96 -2.91
CA VAL A 59 9.65 16.01 -3.48
C VAL A 59 8.64 16.52 -2.45
N THR A 60 7.98 15.61 -1.74
CA THR A 60 7.00 15.97 -0.69
C THR A 60 7.64 16.67 0.50
N ASP A 61 8.75 16.15 0.99
CA ASP A 61 9.44 16.71 2.15
C ASP A 61 10.01 18.10 1.86
N LEU A 62 10.60 18.33 0.68
CA LEU A 62 11.06 19.63 0.25
C LEU A 62 9.91 20.64 0.13
N LYS A 63 8.74 20.20 -0.33
CA LYS A 63 7.55 21.04 -0.40
C LYS A 63 7.05 21.45 0.98
N ILE A 64 7.02 20.51 1.93
CA ILE A 64 6.67 20.78 3.32
C ILE A 64 7.71 21.71 3.97
N GLY A 65 8.99 21.42 3.75
CA GLY A 65 10.10 22.24 4.23
C GLY A 65 10.03 23.69 3.73
N TYR A 66 9.65 23.87 2.47
CA TYR A 66 9.43 25.20 1.89
C TYR A 66 8.32 25.95 2.62
N TRP A 67 7.19 25.32 2.91
CA TRP A 67 6.09 25.95 3.65
C TRP A 67 6.45 26.29 5.11
N LEU A 68 7.30 25.48 5.73
CA LEU A 68 7.76 25.68 7.11
C LEU A 68 8.99 26.60 7.21
N GLY A 69 9.56 27.05 6.10
CA GLY A 69 10.79 27.84 6.08
C GLY A 69 12.05 27.07 6.47
N SER A 70 12.03 25.75 6.31
CA SER A 70 13.16 24.88 6.63
C SER A 70 14.26 24.98 5.57
N THR A 71 15.54 24.85 6.02
CA THR A 71 16.68 24.83 5.11
C THR A 71 16.77 23.47 4.40
N PRO A 72 16.67 23.39 3.05
CA PRO A 72 16.67 22.10 2.32
C PRO A 72 17.89 21.23 2.64
N ARG A 73 19.08 21.84 2.72
CA ARG A 73 20.33 21.11 3.02
C ARG A 73 20.29 20.39 4.36
N LYS A 74 19.75 21.02 5.41
CA LYS A 74 19.63 20.39 6.73
C LYS A 74 18.60 19.26 6.70
N GLN A 75 17.46 19.49 6.06
CA GLN A 75 16.38 18.53 5.93
C GLN A 75 16.86 17.24 5.22
N GLU A 76 17.56 17.38 4.09
CA GLU A 76 18.09 16.26 3.34
C GLU A 76 19.17 15.49 4.10
N SER A 77 20.09 16.20 4.77
CA SER A 77 21.15 15.54 5.55
C SER A 77 20.58 14.65 6.67
N TRP A 78 19.59 15.13 7.40
CA TRP A 78 18.93 14.36 8.45
C TRP A 78 18.08 13.20 7.90
N LYS A 79 17.57 13.34 6.69
CA LYS A 79 16.85 12.28 6.01
C LYS A 79 17.70 11.04 5.77
N PHE A 80 18.98 11.17 5.45
CA PHE A 80 19.90 10.04 5.31
C PHE A 80 20.01 9.25 6.62
N LEU A 81 20.17 9.95 7.75
CA LEU A 81 20.22 9.32 9.06
C LEU A 81 18.90 8.59 9.37
N GLY A 82 17.76 9.24 9.12
CA GLY A 82 16.44 8.64 9.29
C GLY A 82 16.24 7.40 8.44
N THR A 83 16.68 7.42 7.19
CA THR A 83 16.61 6.28 6.28
C THR A 83 17.45 5.09 6.78
N LEU A 84 18.65 5.35 7.30
CA LEU A 84 19.53 4.29 7.84
C LEU A 84 18.91 3.62 9.06
N VAL A 85 18.38 4.40 10.00
CA VAL A 85 17.67 3.86 11.18
C VAL A 85 16.43 3.08 10.76
N SER A 86 15.65 3.64 9.82
CA SER A 86 14.44 2.99 9.30
C SER A 86 14.76 1.66 8.61
N ALA A 87 15.81 1.60 7.79
CA ALA A 87 16.22 0.37 7.11
C ALA A 87 16.60 -0.74 8.10
N ALA A 88 17.32 -0.40 9.16
CA ALA A 88 17.66 -1.35 10.22
C ALA A 88 16.40 -1.84 10.97
N THR A 89 15.49 -0.93 11.29
CA THR A 89 14.27 -1.24 12.05
C THR A 89 13.28 -2.08 11.23
N VAL A 90 13.08 -1.74 9.95
CA VAL A 90 12.13 -2.44 9.07
C VAL A 90 12.52 -3.90 8.88
N GLY A 91 13.81 -4.21 8.71
CA GLY A 91 14.29 -5.59 8.63
C GLY A 91 13.89 -6.40 9.85
N GLY A 92 14.11 -5.85 11.06
CA GLY A 92 13.73 -6.51 12.32
C GLY A 92 12.20 -6.68 12.45
N VAL A 93 11.42 -5.68 12.05
CA VAL A 93 9.95 -5.77 12.09
C VAL A 93 9.41 -6.82 11.12
N ILE A 94 9.98 -6.94 9.92
CA ILE A 94 9.56 -7.98 8.95
C ILE A 94 9.86 -9.38 9.50
N LEU A 95 11.02 -9.58 10.10
CA LEU A 95 11.35 -10.86 10.75
C LEU A 95 10.37 -11.18 11.89
N LEU A 96 10.10 -10.22 12.76
CA LEU A 96 9.14 -10.35 13.85
C LEU A 96 7.73 -10.72 13.33
N LEU A 97 7.24 -10.05 12.28
CA LEU A 97 5.95 -10.35 11.69
C LEU A 97 5.91 -11.73 11.04
N ASN A 98 7.02 -12.15 10.43
CA ASN A 98 7.14 -13.49 9.86
C ASN A 98 7.08 -14.57 10.93
N ASP A 99 7.75 -14.36 12.05
CA ASP A 99 7.79 -15.34 13.16
C ASP A 99 6.43 -15.45 13.88
N VAL A 100 5.72 -14.34 14.01
CA VAL A 100 4.43 -14.28 14.74
C VAL A 100 3.24 -14.71 13.89
N TYR A 101 3.17 -14.24 12.64
CA TYR A 101 2.00 -14.45 11.77
C TYR A 101 2.30 -15.31 10.54
N GLY A 102 3.55 -15.31 10.05
CA GLY A 102 3.92 -15.88 8.76
C GLY A 102 3.39 -15.07 7.57
N PHE A 103 3.96 -15.31 6.39
CA PHE A 103 3.49 -14.73 5.12
C PHE A 103 2.86 -15.77 4.19
N SER A 104 2.82 -17.03 4.62
CA SER A 104 2.24 -18.16 3.87
C SER A 104 1.36 -19.01 4.79
N GLY A 105 0.18 -19.39 4.30
CA GLY A 105 -0.77 -20.21 5.07
C GLY A 105 -2.16 -19.57 5.21
N PRO A 106 -3.13 -20.31 5.77
CA PRO A 106 -4.52 -19.86 5.85
C PRO A 106 -4.75 -18.65 6.77
N ASN A 107 -3.88 -18.47 7.79
CA ASN A 107 -3.96 -17.37 8.76
C ASN A 107 -2.80 -16.36 8.60
N ALA A 108 -2.08 -16.43 7.47
CA ALA A 108 -0.94 -15.56 7.20
C ALA A 108 -1.35 -14.10 6.99
N LEU A 109 -0.41 -13.20 7.27
CA LEU A 109 -0.56 -11.79 6.95
C LEU A 109 -0.75 -11.60 5.45
N VAL A 110 -1.84 -10.96 5.06
CA VAL A 110 -2.14 -10.73 3.66
C VAL A 110 -1.20 -9.65 3.12
N ALA A 111 -0.33 -10.05 2.20
CA ALA A 111 0.57 -9.15 1.46
C ALA A 111 0.20 -9.15 -0.04
N PRO A 112 -0.87 -8.45 -0.44
CA PRO A 112 -1.44 -8.58 -1.80
C PRO A 112 -0.41 -8.24 -2.88
N GLN A 113 0.36 -7.18 -2.72
CA GLN A 113 1.35 -6.75 -3.72
C GLN A 113 2.53 -7.72 -3.83
N ALA A 114 3.04 -8.22 -2.71
CA ALA A 114 4.11 -9.22 -2.71
C ALA A 114 3.65 -10.53 -3.38
N ASN A 115 2.43 -10.98 -3.07
CA ASN A 115 1.84 -12.16 -3.69
C ASN A 115 1.60 -11.97 -5.20
N ALA A 116 1.18 -10.77 -5.64
CA ALA A 116 1.03 -10.45 -7.05
C ALA A 116 2.39 -10.51 -7.79
N MET A 117 3.42 -9.94 -7.18
CA MET A 117 4.78 -9.97 -7.74
C MET A 117 5.31 -11.40 -7.82
N ALA A 118 5.15 -12.20 -6.78
CA ALA A 118 5.57 -13.60 -6.76
C ALA A 118 4.89 -14.41 -7.87
N LYS A 119 3.57 -14.28 -8.04
CA LYS A 119 2.80 -14.97 -9.08
C LYS A 119 3.20 -14.61 -10.52
N VAL A 120 3.80 -13.45 -10.73
CA VAL A 120 4.30 -13.03 -12.05
C VAL A 120 5.73 -13.51 -12.27
N ILE A 121 6.59 -13.41 -11.24
CA ILE A 121 8.02 -13.69 -11.37
C ILE A 121 8.31 -15.20 -11.36
N GLU A 122 7.61 -15.94 -10.51
CA GLU A 122 7.84 -17.36 -10.32
C GLU A 122 7.66 -18.19 -11.60
N PRO A 123 6.56 -18.08 -12.37
CA PRO A 123 6.42 -18.79 -13.65
C PRO A 123 7.46 -18.37 -14.69
N LEU A 124 7.83 -17.10 -14.74
CA LEU A 124 8.84 -16.59 -15.67
C LEU A 124 10.23 -17.17 -15.40
N MET A 125 10.59 -17.35 -14.11
CA MET A 125 11.94 -17.74 -13.70
C MET A 125 12.13 -19.25 -13.52
N MET A 126 11.06 -19.98 -13.17
CA MET A 126 11.12 -21.43 -12.95
C MET A 126 10.91 -22.26 -14.23
N GLY A 127 10.72 -21.62 -15.39
CA GLY A 127 10.51 -22.33 -16.66
C GLY A 127 9.19 -23.08 -16.70
N GLY A 128 8.21 -22.71 -15.86
CA GLY A 128 6.87 -23.24 -15.93
C GLY A 128 6.10 -22.72 -17.14
N ASP A 129 4.98 -23.34 -17.45
CA ASP A 129 4.08 -22.86 -18.49
C ASP A 129 3.57 -21.47 -18.14
N THR A 130 4.26 -20.45 -18.63
CA THR A 130 3.87 -19.05 -18.44
C THR A 130 2.54 -18.84 -19.18
N PRO A 131 1.48 -18.39 -18.51
CA PRO A 131 0.16 -18.26 -19.13
C PRO A 131 0.07 -17.01 -20.01
N TRP A 132 0.83 -16.98 -21.12
CA TRP A 132 0.91 -15.86 -22.05
C TRP A 132 -0.44 -15.38 -22.55
N ILE A 133 -1.39 -16.32 -22.75
CA ILE A 133 -2.76 -16.00 -23.17
C ILE A 133 -3.45 -15.13 -22.09
N LEU A 134 -3.32 -15.47 -20.82
CA LEU A 134 -3.91 -14.68 -19.73
C LEU A 134 -3.26 -13.29 -19.61
N TYR A 135 -1.97 -13.18 -19.85
CA TYR A 135 -1.29 -11.87 -19.87
C TYR A 135 -1.79 -11.01 -21.04
N MET A 136 -1.97 -11.60 -22.22
CA MET A 136 -2.55 -10.88 -23.36
C MET A 136 -4.00 -10.44 -23.09
N VAL A 137 -4.84 -11.31 -22.53
CA VAL A 137 -6.21 -10.96 -22.16
C VAL A 137 -6.22 -9.82 -21.13
N GLY A 138 -5.33 -9.87 -20.12
CA GLY A 138 -5.17 -8.79 -19.14
C GLY A 138 -4.74 -7.47 -19.77
N ALA A 139 -3.82 -7.50 -20.73
CA ALA A 139 -3.36 -6.31 -21.45
C ALA A 139 -4.51 -5.68 -22.28
N ILE A 140 -5.27 -6.50 -23.00
CA ILE A 140 -6.43 -6.05 -23.78
C ILE A 140 -7.49 -5.44 -22.84
N LEU A 141 -7.78 -6.11 -21.73
CA LEU A 141 -8.72 -5.60 -20.72
C LEU A 141 -8.26 -4.24 -20.17
N ALA A 142 -6.97 -4.09 -19.85
CA ALA A 142 -6.41 -2.83 -19.36
C ALA A 142 -6.55 -1.70 -20.39
N LEU A 143 -6.35 -2.00 -21.69
CA LEU A 143 -6.57 -1.03 -22.78
C LEU A 143 -8.03 -0.62 -22.88
N ILE A 144 -8.97 -1.57 -22.81
CA ILE A 144 -10.42 -1.29 -22.84
C ILE A 144 -10.82 -0.42 -21.65
N LEU A 145 -10.37 -0.76 -20.44
CA LEU A 145 -10.65 0.02 -19.23
C LEU A 145 -10.12 1.46 -19.33
N ASN A 146 -8.88 1.60 -19.83
CA ASN A 146 -8.28 2.92 -20.04
C ASN A 146 -9.08 3.74 -21.07
N TRP A 147 -9.56 3.11 -22.13
CA TRP A 147 -10.40 3.76 -23.14
C TRP A 147 -11.76 4.20 -22.59
N LEU A 148 -12.34 3.42 -21.68
CA LEU A 148 -13.55 3.73 -20.94
C LEU A 148 -13.36 4.80 -19.84
N GLY A 149 -12.11 5.26 -19.61
CA GLY A 149 -11.78 6.22 -18.55
C GLY A 149 -11.76 5.62 -17.14
N VAL A 150 -11.75 4.28 -17.03
CA VAL A 150 -11.64 3.57 -15.74
C VAL A 150 -10.16 3.34 -15.43
N PRO A 151 -9.67 3.72 -14.23
CA PRO A 151 -8.28 3.50 -13.85
C PRO A 151 -7.99 2.00 -13.74
N ALA A 152 -7.32 1.43 -14.74
CA ALA A 152 -7.06 0.01 -14.88
C ALA A 152 -6.34 -0.57 -13.65
N LEU A 153 -5.39 0.18 -13.06
CA LEU A 153 -4.66 -0.26 -11.86
C LEU A 153 -5.60 -0.47 -10.66
N ALA A 154 -6.52 0.47 -10.41
CA ALA A 154 -7.48 0.35 -9.31
C ALA A 154 -8.45 -0.81 -9.52
N PHE A 155 -8.89 -1.02 -10.77
CA PHE A 155 -9.73 -2.15 -11.13
C PHE A 155 -9.04 -3.49 -10.91
N CYS A 156 -7.80 -3.65 -11.39
CA CYS A 156 -7.02 -4.86 -11.21
C CYS A 156 -6.71 -5.16 -9.73
N LEU A 157 -6.37 -4.13 -8.94
CA LEU A 157 -6.19 -4.29 -7.50
C LEU A 157 -7.48 -4.75 -6.82
N GLY A 158 -8.62 -4.18 -7.20
CA GLY A 158 -9.92 -4.60 -6.67
C GLY A 158 -10.27 -6.06 -7.00
N MET A 159 -9.87 -6.57 -8.17
CA MET A 159 -10.03 -7.99 -8.53
C MET A 159 -9.10 -8.90 -7.73
N PHE A 160 -7.88 -8.44 -7.44
CA PHE A 160 -6.85 -9.25 -6.81
C PHE A 160 -6.98 -9.31 -5.28
N ILE A 161 -7.40 -8.21 -4.67
CA ILE A 161 -7.52 -8.09 -3.21
C ILE A 161 -8.74 -8.90 -2.72
N PRO A 162 -8.62 -9.68 -1.64
CA PRO A 162 -9.74 -10.42 -1.07
C PRO A 162 -10.95 -9.52 -0.73
N LEU A 163 -12.15 -10.07 -0.86
CA LEU A 163 -13.40 -9.31 -0.72
C LEU A 163 -13.54 -8.62 0.65
N TYR A 164 -13.06 -9.26 1.72
CA TYR A 164 -13.10 -8.70 3.06
C TYR A 164 -12.24 -7.42 3.24
N LEU A 165 -11.22 -7.22 2.40
CA LEU A 165 -10.43 -5.99 2.35
C LEU A 165 -11.04 -4.95 1.39
N ASN A 166 -11.75 -5.38 0.35
CA ASN A 166 -12.42 -4.49 -0.60
C ASN A 166 -13.69 -3.84 -0.04
N THR A 167 -14.44 -4.56 0.79
CA THR A 167 -15.68 -4.05 1.37
C THR A 167 -15.49 -2.75 2.16
N PRO A 168 -14.50 -2.63 3.06
CA PRO A 168 -14.20 -1.36 3.73
C PRO A 168 -13.83 -0.22 2.79
N VAL A 169 -13.12 -0.51 1.69
CA VAL A 169 -12.75 0.50 0.67
C VAL A 169 -14.00 1.04 -0.02
N LEU A 170 -14.95 0.18 -0.37
CA LEU A 170 -16.24 0.60 -0.96
C LEU A 170 -17.01 1.52 -0.01
N ILE A 171 -17.11 1.13 1.26
CA ILE A 171 -17.79 1.94 2.29
C ILE A 171 -17.07 3.27 2.50
N GLY A 172 -15.74 3.27 2.58
CA GLY A 172 -14.93 4.48 2.68
C GLY A 172 -15.11 5.42 1.50
N GLY A 173 -15.20 4.86 0.27
CA GLY A 173 -15.50 5.62 -0.94
C GLY A 173 -16.88 6.26 -0.90
N ALA A 174 -17.90 5.54 -0.43
CA ALA A 174 -19.25 6.07 -0.24
C ALA A 174 -19.29 7.20 0.79
N VAL A 175 -18.56 7.06 1.91
CA VAL A 175 -18.41 8.12 2.92
C VAL A 175 -17.73 9.36 2.35
N ALA A 176 -16.65 9.19 1.60
CA ALA A 176 -15.92 10.29 0.97
C ALA A 176 -16.80 11.03 -0.03
N TRP A 177 -17.57 10.31 -0.85
CA TRP A 177 -18.54 10.89 -1.77
C TRP A 177 -19.65 11.64 -1.02
N PHE A 178 -20.20 11.04 0.03
CA PHE A 178 -21.24 11.67 0.85
C PHE A 178 -20.77 12.97 1.48
N VAL A 179 -19.61 12.98 2.10
CA VAL A 179 -19.02 14.16 2.76
C VAL A 179 -18.68 15.26 1.74
N GLY A 180 -18.14 14.87 0.58
CA GLY A 180 -17.72 15.80 -0.47
C GLY A 180 -18.83 16.32 -1.37
N SER A 181 -20.09 15.85 -1.23
CA SER A 181 -21.20 16.25 -2.09
C SER A 181 -22.29 17.07 -1.39
N ARG A 182 -22.18 17.31 -0.08
CA ARG A 182 -23.26 17.92 0.73
C ARG A 182 -23.37 19.44 0.66
N SER A 183 -22.34 20.16 0.26
CA SER A 183 -22.38 21.61 0.14
C SER A 183 -22.49 22.06 -1.32
N LYS A 184 -23.15 23.19 -1.57
CA LYS A 184 -23.12 23.86 -2.88
C LYS A 184 -21.79 24.58 -3.12
N ASP A 185 -21.05 24.90 -2.08
CA ASP A 185 -19.73 25.55 -2.16
C ASP A 185 -18.64 24.48 -2.28
N LYS A 186 -17.93 24.48 -3.41
CA LYS A 186 -16.85 23.55 -3.71
C LYS A 186 -15.72 23.64 -2.68
N ALA A 187 -15.36 24.86 -2.23
CA ALA A 187 -14.28 25.05 -1.26
C ALA A 187 -14.59 24.41 0.10
N VAL A 188 -15.86 24.41 0.53
CA VAL A 188 -16.28 23.72 1.76
C VAL A 188 -16.23 22.21 1.59
N ASN A 189 -16.62 21.70 0.42
CA ASN A 189 -16.53 20.26 0.14
C ASN A 189 -15.07 19.78 0.11
N ASP A 190 -14.18 20.56 -0.50
CA ASP A 190 -12.76 20.24 -0.55
C ASP A 190 -12.15 20.25 0.88
N ALA A 191 -12.44 21.27 1.69
CA ALA A 191 -11.99 21.33 3.08
C ALA A 191 -12.49 20.14 3.94
N ARG A 192 -13.73 19.71 3.73
CA ARG A 192 -14.31 18.54 4.39
C ARG A 192 -13.60 17.24 3.97
N ARG A 193 -13.34 17.11 2.66
CA ARG A 193 -12.63 15.97 2.11
C ARG A 193 -11.20 15.89 2.64
N ASP A 194 -10.49 17.01 2.68
CA ASP A 194 -9.12 17.10 3.20
C ASP A 194 -9.07 16.72 4.69
N ARG A 195 -10.01 17.22 5.49
CA ARG A 195 -10.11 16.85 6.90
C ARG A 195 -10.38 15.36 7.09
N GLY A 196 -11.32 14.79 6.33
CA GLY A 196 -11.59 13.35 6.34
C GLY A 196 -10.37 12.51 5.95
N THR A 197 -9.61 12.96 4.96
CA THR A 197 -8.37 12.32 4.53
C THR A 197 -7.31 12.35 5.62
N LEU A 198 -7.13 13.47 6.33
CA LEU A 198 -6.18 13.59 7.45
C LEU A 198 -6.53 12.66 8.60
N ILE A 199 -7.80 12.60 8.99
CA ILE A 199 -8.26 11.69 10.06
C ILE A 199 -8.01 10.23 9.66
N SER A 200 -8.41 9.86 8.44
CA SER A 200 -8.21 8.51 7.92
C SER A 200 -6.74 8.12 7.87
N SER A 201 -5.87 9.05 7.47
CA SER A 201 -4.41 8.85 7.47
C SER A 201 -3.87 8.59 8.88
N GLY A 202 -4.38 9.33 9.88
CA GLY A 202 -4.03 9.11 11.29
C GLY A 202 -4.47 7.75 11.80
N LEU A 203 -5.68 7.30 11.43
CA LEU A 203 -6.20 5.99 11.79
C LEU A 203 -5.39 4.84 11.14
N ILE A 204 -4.99 5.00 9.88
CA ILE A 204 -4.13 4.03 9.18
C ILE A 204 -2.77 3.93 9.88
N ALA A 205 -2.14 5.06 10.17
CA ALA A 205 -0.84 5.08 10.85
C ALA A 205 -0.93 4.49 12.26
N GLY A 206 -1.96 4.85 13.02
CA GLY A 206 -2.22 4.31 14.36
C GLY A 206 -2.47 2.80 14.34
N GLY A 207 -3.25 2.31 13.38
CA GLY A 207 -3.52 0.89 13.20
C GLY A 207 -2.25 0.09 12.84
N ALA A 208 -1.40 0.63 11.97
CA ALA A 208 -0.13 0.00 11.62
C ALA A 208 0.83 -0.09 12.81
N LEU A 209 0.98 0.99 13.58
CA LEU A 209 1.81 1.00 14.80
C LEU A 209 1.27 0.03 15.86
N PHE A 210 -0.05 -0.01 16.05
CA PHE A 210 -0.67 -0.95 16.98
C PHE A 210 -0.49 -2.40 16.54
N GLY A 211 -0.53 -2.68 15.25
CA GLY A 211 -0.25 -4.01 14.68
C GLY A 211 1.16 -4.49 14.99
N VAL A 212 2.16 -3.62 14.87
CA VAL A 212 3.55 -3.94 15.25
C VAL A 212 3.67 -4.14 16.76
N PHE A 213 3.01 -3.29 17.56
CA PHE A 213 3.01 -3.44 19.01
C PHE A 213 2.35 -4.76 19.44
N ALA A 214 1.23 -5.14 18.84
CA ALA A 214 0.56 -6.40 19.09
C ALA A 214 1.43 -7.62 18.69
N ALA A 215 2.19 -7.53 17.60
CA ALA A 215 3.15 -8.55 17.23
C ALA A 215 4.29 -8.68 18.25
N LEU A 216 4.80 -7.55 18.74
CA LEU A 216 5.84 -7.53 19.77
C LEU A 216 5.36 -8.17 21.08
N THR A 217 4.14 -7.87 21.54
CA THR A 217 3.58 -8.48 22.76
C THR A 217 3.39 -9.98 22.60
N ARG A 218 2.96 -10.46 21.43
CA ARG A 218 2.90 -11.90 21.12
C ARG A 218 4.27 -12.56 21.13
N PHE A 219 5.25 -11.91 20.54
CA PHE A 219 6.65 -12.41 20.56
C PHE A 219 7.20 -12.52 22.00
N CYS A 220 6.81 -11.61 22.89
CA CYS A 220 7.15 -11.67 24.32
C CYS A 220 6.37 -12.74 25.12
N GLY A 221 5.54 -13.56 24.45
CA GLY A 221 4.82 -14.67 25.08
C GLY A 221 3.44 -14.30 25.65
N PHE A 222 2.93 -13.11 25.40
CA PHE A 222 1.56 -12.76 25.71
C PHE A 222 0.61 -13.32 24.65
N GLU A 223 0.08 -14.52 24.85
CA GLU A 223 -0.95 -15.08 23.98
C GLU A 223 -2.29 -14.42 24.29
N TYR A 224 -2.72 -13.55 23.40
CA TYR A 224 -4.11 -13.12 23.38
C TYR A 224 -4.94 -14.26 22.80
N GLN A 225 -5.74 -14.93 23.64
CA GLN A 225 -6.79 -15.81 23.13
C GLN A 225 -7.70 -14.96 22.26
N ASN A 226 -7.78 -15.30 21.00
CA ASN A 226 -8.57 -14.57 20.04
C ASN A 226 -9.97 -15.18 20.01
N PRO A 227 -10.97 -14.62 20.76
CA PRO A 227 -12.32 -15.15 20.80
C PRO A 227 -13.10 -14.79 19.52
N MET A 228 -12.43 -14.69 18.37
CA MET A 228 -13.05 -14.30 17.09
C MET A 228 -14.22 -15.19 16.68
N ASP A 229 -14.31 -16.40 17.21
CA ASP A 229 -15.42 -17.32 16.94
C ASP A 229 -16.69 -17.04 17.75
N SER A 230 -16.63 -16.11 18.71
CA SER A 230 -17.83 -15.73 19.46
C SER A 230 -18.65 -14.69 18.68
N ALA A 231 -19.92 -14.95 18.48
CA ALA A 231 -20.86 -14.03 17.84
C ALA A 231 -20.85 -12.63 18.51
N VAL A 232 -20.60 -12.57 19.81
CA VAL A 232 -20.51 -11.32 20.58
C VAL A 232 -19.37 -10.44 20.08
N VAL A 233 -18.19 -11.01 19.82
CA VAL A 233 -17.02 -10.24 19.35
C VAL A 233 -17.23 -9.75 17.92
N GLN A 234 -17.87 -10.54 17.07
CA GLN A 234 -18.20 -10.14 15.70
C GLN A 234 -19.19 -8.95 15.70
N TRP A 235 -20.24 -9.00 16.53
CA TRP A 235 -21.19 -7.90 16.67
C TRP A 235 -20.53 -6.64 17.26
N LEU A 236 -19.66 -6.81 18.24
CA LEU A 236 -18.93 -5.70 18.85
C LEU A 236 -18.00 -5.04 17.83
N GLY A 237 -17.32 -5.82 17.01
CA GLY A 237 -16.50 -5.33 15.88
C GLY A 237 -17.33 -4.53 14.87
N LEU A 238 -18.51 -5.01 14.51
CA LEU A 238 -19.43 -4.31 13.61
C LEU A 238 -19.91 -2.98 14.19
N ILE A 239 -20.23 -2.95 15.49
CA ILE A 239 -20.64 -1.73 16.18
C ILE A 239 -19.49 -0.71 16.21
N VAL A 240 -18.28 -1.13 16.57
CA VAL A 240 -17.10 -0.24 16.56
C VAL A 240 -16.83 0.30 15.17
N TYR A 241 -16.94 -0.53 14.14
CA TYR A 241 -16.79 -0.11 12.75
C TYR A 241 -17.85 0.93 12.33
N ALA A 242 -19.12 0.71 12.70
CA ALA A 242 -20.20 1.66 12.45
C ALA A 242 -19.96 3.00 13.17
N LEU A 243 -19.52 2.96 14.43
CA LEU A 243 -19.16 4.16 15.19
C LEU A 243 -18.00 4.92 14.54
N LEU A 244 -17.00 4.23 14.01
CA LEU A 244 -15.90 4.83 13.26
C LEU A 244 -16.39 5.57 12.01
N ILE A 245 -17.30 4.97 11.25
CA ILE A 245 -17.92 5.61 10.06
C ILE A 245 -18.68 6.86 10.46
N VAL A 246 -19.49 6.78 11.51
CA VAL A 246 -20.27 7.92 12.03
C VAL A 246 -19.33 9.03 12.49
N TYR A 247 -18.26 8.68 13.21
CA TYR A 247 -17.24 9.64 13.66
C TYR A 247 -16.55 10.33 12.47
N LEU A 248 -16.13 9.58 11.45
CA LEU A 248 -15.51 10.13 10.23
C LEU A 248 -16.45 11.10 9.51
N CYS A 249 -17.72 10.73 9.33
CA CYS A 249 -18.72 11.62 8.74
C CYS A 249 -18.93 12.88 9.57
N TRP A 250 -19.10 12.72 10.86
CA TRP A 250 -19.41 13.82 11.78
C TRP A 250 -18.27 14.82 11.88
N ASP A 251 -17.03 14.34 12.08
CA ASP A 251 -15.89 15.23 12.24
C ASP A 251 -15.49 15.89 10.90
N SER A 252 -15.53 15.14 9.79
CA SER A 252 -15.28 15.71 8.45
C SER A 252 -16.27 16.81 8.09
N MET A 253 -17.56 16.67 8.43
CA MET A 253 -18.57 17.69 8.15
C MET A 253 -18.42 18.96 9.00
N ARG A 254 -17.65 18.94 10.07
CA ARG A 254 -17.34 20.12 10.89
C ARG A 254 -16.34 21.08 10.26
N ALA A 255 -15.65 20.65 9.22
CA ALA A 255 -14.73 21.55 8.51
C ALA A 255 -15.53 22.73 7.92
N LYS A 256 -15.12 23.91 8.34
CA LYS A 256 -15.56 25.21 7.79
C LYS A 256 -14.37 25.74 6.98
N LYS A 257 -14.63 26.69 6.06
CA LYS A 257 -13.56 27.39 5.33
C LYS A 257 -12.45 27.82 6.25
#